data_8caa1d430dc4e2879f29b5949301b84d
#
_entry.id   8caa1d430dc4e2879f29b5949301b84d
#
_cell.length_a   1.000
_cell.length_b   1.000
_cell.length_c   1.000
_cell.angle_alpha   90.00
_cell.angle_beta   90.00
_cell.angle_gamma   90.00
#
_symmetry.space_group_name_H-M   'P 1'
#
loop_
_entity.id
_entity.type
_entity.pdbx_description
1 polymer ?
#
loop_
_entity_poly.entity_id
_entity_poly.type
_entity_poly.pdbx_seq_one_letter_code
_entity_poly.pdbx_strand_id
1 'polypeptide(L)'
;MVWSFINMLWSFLALCFLVALCVHKILKRYETCSLYMMFQDLIRYGKTKQTLKRDDWLRVFDVPKRWFWHFYAISVCWNGLLLTLYLKSIFQRQPFPSWLTGLLDNLTDGLSTASPGPQLSTVLVQLLLWVHCLRRLLECCFVSVFSDGAMHVVQYVFGLGYYIVIGLTVLCSDRLGKGTGSLFFQLDWFHMAGFALFLGASLLQHQSMVLLARLRTGKSGTVETLAHRVPKGGWFELVSCPHYFAELLIYVSLSLVFGGLSVTWWLVVLYVLFNQALAAQLCHDLYISKYESYPSHRKAFIPFVL
;
A
#
# COMPACT_ATOMS: atom_id res chain seq x y z
N MET A 1 16.29 22.47 8.39
CA MET A 1 15.72 21.58 7.33
C MET A 1 14.25 22.00 7.21
N VAL A 2 13.88 22.71 6.13
CA VAL A 2 12.46 23.07 5.90
C VAL A 2 11.77 21.79 5.40
N TRP A 3 10.74 21.37 6.15
CA TRP A 3 9.96 20.18 5.78
C TRP A 3 8.98 20.56 4.67
N SER A 4 9.07 19.93 3.53
CA SER A 4 8.10 20.14 2.45
C SER A 4 6.70 19.63 2.85
N PHE A 5 5.66 20.17 2.24
CA PHE A 5 4.27 19.75 2.49
C PHE A 5 4.09 18.24 2.31
N ILE A 6 4.71 17.64 1.28
CA ILE A 6 4.63 16.21 1.04
C ILE A 6 5.25 15.38 2.19
N ASN A 7 6.34 15.85 2.79
CA ASN A 7 6.97 15.20 3.94
C ASN A 7 6.10 15.31 5.19
N MET A 8 5.50 16.48 5.44
CA MET A 8 4.55 16.66 6.52
C MET A 8 3.33 15.76 6.37
N LEU A 9 2.80 15.65 5.15
CA LEU A 9 1.66 14.79 4.85
C LEU A 9 1.95 13.32 5.18
N TRP A 10 3.06 12.77 4.69
CA TRP A 10 3.43 11.37 4.96
C TRP A 10 3.76 11.11 6.43
N SER A 11 4.41 12.06 7.11
CA SER A 11 4.66 11.98 8.56
C SER A 11 3.37 11.96 9.36
N PHE A 12 2.43 12.84 9.02
CA PHE A 12 1.12 12.89 9.66
C PHE A 12 0.34 11.60 9.44
N LEU A 13 0.29 11.08 8.21
CA LEU A 13 -0.39 9.83 7.92
C LEU A 13 0.25 8.64 8.64
N ALA A 14 1.58 8.55 8.67
CA ALA A 14 2.29 7.51 9.41
C ALA A 14 1.96 7.57 10.91
N LEU A 15 1.95 8.76 11.49
CA LEU A 15 1.58 8.96 12.90
C LEU A 15 0.11 8.57 13.16
N CYS A 16 -0.83 8.94 12.29
CA CYS A 16 -2.24 8.56 12.43
C CYS A 16 -2.42 7.04 12.48
N PHE A 17 -1.75 6.28 11.59
CA PHE A 17 -1.85 4.82 11.59
C PHE A 17 -1.10 4.16 12.75
N LEU A 18 0.01 4.74 13.20
CA LEU A 18 0.68 4.31 14.43
C LEU A 18 -0.23 4.49 15.65
N VAL A 19 -0.84 5.68 15.79
CA VAL A 19 -1.80 5.95 16.88
C VAL A 19 -2.99 5.00 16.79
N ALA A 20 -3.54 4.76 15.60
CA ALA A 20 -4.64 3.83 15.41
C ALA A 20 -4.26 2.39 15.84
N LEU A 21 -3.04 1.94 15.52
CA LEU A 21 -2.52 0.64 15.96
C LEU A 21 -2.38 0.58 17.49
N CYS A 22 -1.84 1.62 18.11
CA CYS A 22 -1.70 1.72 19.57
C CYS A 22 -3.07 1.73 20.27
N VAL A 23 -3.99 2.57 19.78
CA VAL A 23 -5.37 2.66 20.30
C VAL A 23 -6.06 1.30 20.20
N HIS A 24 -5.96 0.61 19.06
CA HIS A 24 -6.53 -0.73 18.90
C HIS A 24 -5.96 -1.73 19.93
N LYS A 25 -4.65 -1.73 20.15
CA LYS A 25 -4.01 -2.65 21.11
C LYS A 25 -4.36 -2.34 22.57
N ILE A 26 -4.39 -1.06 22.95
CA ILE A 26 -4.60 -0.63 24.33
C ILE A 26 -6.08 -0.72 24.71
N LEU A 27 -6.96 -0.21 23.83
CA LEU A 27 -8.40 -0.09 24.14
C LEU A 27 -9.23 -1.32 23.82
N LYS A 28 -8.60 -2.43 23.43
CA LYS A 28 -9.30 -3.70 23.14
C LYS A 28 -10.18 -4.18 24.31
N ARG A 29 -9.91 -3.72 25.53
CA ARG A 29 -10.68 -4.03 26.76
C ARG A 29 -11.97 -3.21 26.91
N TYR A 30 -12.17 -2.14 26.12
CA TYR A 30 -13.29 -1.18 26.24
C TYR A 30 -14.31 -1.33 25.11
N GLU A 31 -14.71 -2.56 24.81
CA GLU A 31 -15.57 -2.90 23.66
C GLU A 31 -16.99 -2.27 23.74
N THR A 32 -17.42 -1.79 24.90
CA THR A 32 -18.77 -1.22 25.11
C THR A 32 -18.88 0.28 24.84
N CYS A 33 -17.76 0.98 24.61
CA CYS A 33 -17.78 2.42 24.36
C CYS A 33 -18.20 2.71 22.90
N SER A 34 -19.24 3.55 22.71
CA SER A 34 -19.73 3.95 21.39
C SER A 34 -18.66 4.57 20.50
N LEU A 35 -17.80 5.43 21.07
CA LEU A 35 -16.68 6.05 20.32
C LEU A 35 -15.67 5.00 19.85
N TYR A 36 -15.37 4.01 20.70
CA TYR A 36 -14.50 2.90 20.31
C TYR A 36 -15.14 2.04 19.21
N MET A 37 -16.45 1.84 19.24
CA MET A 37 -17.18 1.14 18.19
C MET A 37 -17.08 1.87 16.83
N MET A 38 -17.28 3.19 16.81
CA MET A 38 -17.10 4.02 15.61
C MET A 38 -15.66 3.94 15.07
N PHE A 39 -14.67 3.99 15.96
CA PHE A 39 -13.26 3.81 15.59
C PHE A 39 -13.02 2.43 14.98
N GLN A 40 -13.53 1.34 15.60
CA GLN A 40 -13.41 -0.01 15.07
C GLN A 40 -14.11 -0.17 13.71
N ASP A 41 -15.27 0.48 13.52
CA ASP A 41 -15.96 0.48 12.24
C ASP A 41 -15.15 1.19 11.15
N LEU A 42 -14.48 2.28 11.51
CA LEU A 42 -13.64 3.05 10.59
C LEU A 42 -12.38 2.29 10.15
N ILE A 43 -11.68 1.59 11.06
CA ILE A 43 -10.40 0.94 10.75
C ILE A 43 -10.55 -0.47 10.15
N ARG A 44 -11.70 -1.12 10.31
CA ARG A 44 -11.94 -2.50 9.84
C ARG A 44 -12.52 -2.50 8.42
N TYR A 45 -12.21 -3.56 7.67
CA TYR A 45 -12.80 -3.82 6.36
C TYR A 45 -12.89 -5.32 6.05
N GLY A 46 -13.76 -5.68 5.11
CA GLY A 46 -13.96 -7.06 4.68
C GLY A 46 -14.32 -7.98 5.83
N LYS A 47 -13.58 -9.09 6.00
CA LYS A 47 -13.88 -10.11 7.02
C LYS A 47 -13.86 -9.57 8.45
N THR A 48 -12.96 -8.63 8.76
CA THR A 48 -12.85 -8.07 10.10
C THR A 48 -14.00 -7.12 10.43
N LYS A 49 -14.60 -6.49 9.41
CA LYS A 49 -15.77 -5.63 9.56
C LYS A 49 -17.06 -6.44 9.66
N GLN A 50 -17.18 -7.54 8.90
CA GLN A 50 -18.35 -8.43 8.94
C GLN A 50 -18.62 -9.05 10.32
N THR A 51 -17.57 -9.30 11.10
CA THR A 51 -17.68 -9.88 12.44
C THR A 51 -17.91 -8.85 13.55
N LEU A 52 -17.85 -7.56 13.22
CA LEU A 52 -18.03 -6.49 14.20
C LEU A 52 -19.53 -6.33 14.53
N LYS A 53 -19.88 -6.46 15.82
CA LYS A 53 -21.19 -6.09 16.32
C LYS A 53 -21.26 -4.57 16.39
N ARG A 54 -22.10 -3.96 15.57
CA ARG A 54 -22.21 -2.50 15.42
C ARG A 54 -23.65 -2.09 15.15
N ASP A 55 -23.96 -0.84 15.45
CA ASP A 55 -25.26 -0.24 15.22
C ASP A 55 -25.61 -0.19 13.72
N ASP A 56 -26.89 -0.35 13.38
CA ASP A 56 -27.35 -0.40 11.98
C ASP A 56 -27.10 0.93 11.22
N TRP A 57 -27.14 2.07 11.90
CA TRP A 57 -26.86 3.36 11.26
C TRP A 57 -25.44 3.48 10.70
N LEU A 58 -24.45 2.79 11.29
CA LEU A 58 -23.08 2.76 10.77
C LEU A 58 -22.99 2.05 9.41
N ARG A 59 -23.95 1.21 9.06
CA ARG A 59 -23.96 0.50 7.77
C ARG A 59 -24.23 1.40 6.58
N VAL A 60 -24.80 2.59 6.80
CA VAL A 60 -25.02 3.61 5.75
C VAL A 60 -23.69 4.05 5.13
N PHE A 61 -22.60 3.99 5.88
CA PHE A 61 -21.25 4.33 5.41
C PHE A 61 -20.50 3.18 4.74
N ASP A 62 -21.16 2.04 4.52
CA ASP A 62 -20.53 0.87 3.91
C ASP A 62 -20.55 0.93 2.39
N VAL A 63 -19.39 0.69 1.80
CA VAL A 63 -19.26 0.40 0.37
C VAL A 63 -18.75 -1.02 0.17
N PRO A 64 -19.14 -1.69 -0.93
CA PRO A 64 -18.74 -3.08 -1.16
C PRO A 64 -17.21 -3.24 -1.26
N LYS A 65 -16.63 -4.21 -0.54
CA LYS A 65 -15.20 -4.50 -0.64
C LYS A 65 -14.76 -4.86 -2.06
N ARG A 66 -15.63 -5.40 -2.90
CA ARG A 66 -15.32 -5.70 -4.30
C ARG A 66 -14.92 -4.46 -5.12
N TRP A 67 -15.23 -3.23 -4.66
CA TRP A 67 -14.76 -1.98 -5.27
C TRP A 67 -13.26 -1.71 -5.07
N PHE A 68 -12.55 -2.60 -4.38
CA PHE A 68 -11.12 -2.51 -4.13
C PHE A 68 -10.29 -2.40 -5.43
N TRP A 69 -10.76 -2.95 -6.54
CA TRP A 69 -10.09 -2.83 -7.83
C TRP A 69 -10.05 -1.39 -8.36
N HIS A 70 -10.98 -0.52 -7.95
CA HIS A 70 -10.99 0.90 -8.35
C HIS A 70 -9.70 1.62 -7.95
N PHE A 71 -9.12 1.26 -6.79
CA PHE A 71 -7.86 1.83 -6.33
C PHE A 71 -6.75 1.61 -7.34
N TYR A 72 -6.62 0.39 -7.80
CA TYR A 72 -5.59 0.03 -8.78
C TYR A 72 -5.92 0.54 -10.18
N ALA A 73 -7.17 0.60 -10.57
CA ALA A 73 -7.57 1.17 -11.86
C ALA A 73 -7.20 2.66 -11.96
N ILE A 74 -7.55 3.45 -10.92
CA ILE A 74 -7.15 4.86 -10.84
C ILE A 74 -5.63 4.97 -10.82
N SER A 75 -4.95 4.13 -10.04
CA SER A 75 -3.50 4.12 -9.97
C SER A 75 -2.84 3.86 -11.33
N VAL A 76 -3.30 2.86 -12.06
CA VAL A 76 -2.76 2.52 -13.40
C VAL A 76 -2.94 3.68 -14.37
N CYS A 77 -4.13 4.30 -14.41
CA CYS A 77 -4.39 5.44 -15.28
C CYS A 77 -3.54 6.66 -14.88
N TRP A 78 -3.56 7.01 -13.59
CA TRP A 78 -2.88 8.20 -13.10
C TRP A 78 -1.36 8.08 -13.16
N ASN A 79 -0.81 7.01 -12.61
CA ASN A 79 0.64 6.79 -12.63
C ASN A 79 1.16 6.52 -14.05
N GLY A 80 0.36 5.93 -14.94
CA GLY A 80 0.67 5.80 -16.36
C GLY A 80 0.75 7.15 -17.05
N LEU A 81 -0.18 8.08 -16.74
CA LEU A 81 -0.12 9.46 -17.21
C LEU A 81 1.16 10.17 -16.72
N LEU A 82 1.44 10.11 -15.41
CA LEU A 82 2.64 10.73 -14.83
C LEU A 82 3.93 10.16 -15.43
N LEU A 83 4.02 8.83 -15.59
CA LEU A 83 5.15 8.18 -16.27
C LEU A 83 5.31 8.69 -17.71
N THR A 84 4.22 8.77 -18.46
CA THR A 84 4.24 9.26 -19.84
C THR A 84 4.72 10.70 -19.91
N LEU A 85 4.23 11.59 -19.03
CA LEU A 85 4.66 12.98 -18.96
C LEU A 85 6.15 13.09 -18.58
N TYR A 86 6.61 12.26 -17.65
CA TYR A 86 8.02 12.23 -17.25
C TYR A 86 8.92 11.76 -18.40
N LEU A 87 8.54 10.69 -19.11
CA LEU A 87 9.27 10.20 -20.28
C LEU A 87 9.31 11.23 -21.41
N LYS A 88 8.20 11.94 -21.67
CA LYS A 88 8.19 13.05 -22.65
C LYS A 88 9.13 14.17 -22.25
N SER A 89 9.22 14.51 -20.97
CA SER A 89 10.14 15.55 -20.50
C SER A 89 11.61 15.16 -20.72
N ILE A 90 11.93 13.86 -20.60
CA ILE A 90 13.29 13.35 -20.81
C ILE A 90 13.64 13.26 -22.29
N PHE A 91 12.82 12.55 -23.08
CA PHE A 91 13.18 12.19 -24.46
C PHE A 91 12.82 13.26 -25.47
N GLN A 92 11.73 14.01 -25.25
CA GLN A 92 11.27 15.07 -26.13
C GLN A 92 11.61 16.47 -25.63
N ARG A 93 12.24 16.57 -24.44
CA ARG A 93 12.55 17.84 -23.77
C ARG A 93 11.33 18.77 -23.60
N GLN A 94 10.14 18.16 -23.51
CA GLN A 94 8.91 18.93 -23.29
C GLN A 94 8.77 19.23 -21.79
N PRO A 95 8.53 20.49 -21.39
CA PRO A 95 8.27 20.80 -19.98
C PRO A 95 6.99 20.13 -19.51
N PHE A 96 6.88 19.90 -18.21
CA PHE A 96 5.62 19.46 -17.63
C PHE A 96 4.51 20.49 -17.90
N PRO A 97 3.25 20.03 -18.06
CA PRO A 97 2.10 20.93 -18.09
C PRO A 97 2.07 21.85 -16.87
N SER A 98 1.63 23.09 -17.04
CA SER A 98 1.62 24.12 -15.97
C SER A 98 0.87 23.68 -14.70
N TRP A 99 -0.24 22.94 -14.87
CA TRP A 99 -0.99 22.39 -13.75
C TRP A 99 -0.17 21.39 -12.90
N LEU A 100 0.63 20.53 -13.56
CA LEU A 100 1.48 19.57 -12.85
C LEU A 100 2.65 20.27 -12.17
N THR A 101 3.29 21.23 -12.86
CA THR A 101 4.38 22.00 -12.28
C THR A 101 3.91 22.76 -11.04
N GLY A 102 2.78 23.50 -11.13
CA GLY A 102 2.21 24.21 -9.98
C GLY A 102 1.84 23.29 -8.82
N LEU A 103 1.30 22.10 -9.13
CA LEU A 103 0.98 21.10 -8.08
C LEU A 103 2.24 20.59 -7.37
N LEU A 104 3.29 20.26 -8.14
CA LEU A 104 4.57 19.81 -7.57
C LEU A 104 5.26 20.91 -6.77
N ASP A 105 5.20 22.17 -7.23
CA ASP A 105 5.74 23.33 -6.52
C ASP A 105 5.05 23.50 -5.15
N ASN A 106 3.73 23.39 -5.11
CA ASN A 106 2.96 23.45 -3.86
C ASN A 106 3.31 22.28 -2.91
N LEU A 107 3.52 21.07 -3.44
CA LEU A 107 3.86 19.89 -2.63
C LEU A 107 5.30 19.95 -2.09
N THR A 108 6.20 20.65 -2.77
CA THR A 108 7.61 20.77 -2.39
C THR A 108 7.96 22.12 -1.77
N ASP A 109 6.96 23.01 -1.52
CA ASP A 109 7.13 24.37 -1.02
C ASP A 109 8.14 25.21 -1.81
N GLY A 110 8.16 25.01 -3.13
CA GLY A 110 9.11 25.71 -4.03
C GLY A 110 10.58 25.34 -3.78
N LEU A 111 10.86 24.34 -2.96
CA LEU A 111 12.21 23.86 -2.64
C LEU A 111 12.91 23.16 -3.82
N SER A 112 12.42 23.37 -5.04
CA SER A 112 13.07 22.88 -6.25
C SER A 112 14.48 23.45 -6.34
N THR A 113 15.50 22.64 -6.08
CA THR A 113 16.87 22.96 -6.49
C THR A 113 16.86 23.14 -8.01
N ALA A 114 17.49 24.22 -8.50
CA ALA A 114 17.54 24.55 -9.91
C ALA A 114 17.79 23.31 -10.78
N SER A 115 16.78 22.94 -11.58
CA SER A 115 16.71 21.86 -12.57
C SER A 115 17.76 20.74 -12.39
N PRO A 116 17.59 19.80 -11.49
CA PRO A 116 18.35 18.56 -11.58
C PRO A 116 17.96 17.91 -12.91
N GLY A 117 18.94 17.44 -13.67
CA GLY A 117 18.69 16.65 -14.88
C GLY A 117 17.85 15.40 -14.55
N PRO A 118 17.31 14.73 -15.57
CA PRO A 118 16.46 13.56 -15.38
C PRO A 118 17.18 12.49 -14.55
N GLN A 119 16.46 11.89 -13.59
CA GLN A 119 17.02 10.88 -12.70
C GLN A 119 16.54 9.48 -13.10
N LEU A 120 17.48 8.54 -13.27
CA LEU A 120 17.18 7.15 -13.58
C LEU A 120 16.33 6.51 -12.45
N SER A 121 16.65 6.80 -11.19
CA SER A 121 15.89 6.29 -10.05
C SER A 121 14.41 6.66 -10.13
N THR A 122 14.08 7.90 -10.52
CA THR A 122 12.69 8.35 -10.66
C THR A 122 11.97 7.62 -11.79
N VAL A 123 12.61 7.42 -12.95
CA VAL A 123 12.05 6.61 -14.05
C VAL A 123 11.74 5.20 -13.56
N LEU A 124 12.72 4.56 -12.93
CA LEU A 124 12.61 3.18 -12.46
C LEU A 124 11.52 3.03 -11.39
N VAL A 125 11.50 3.92 -10.38
CA VAL A 125 10.49 3.87 -9.32
C VAL A 125 9.09 4.11 -9.88
N GLN A 126 8.91 5.09 -10.77
CA GLN A 126 7.61 5.36 -11.40
C GLN A 126 7.15 4.16 -12.24
N LEU A 127 8.06 3.53 -12.98
CA LEU A 127 7.78 2.34 -13.78
C LEU A 127 7.42 1.13 -12.88
N LEU A 128 8.22 0.85 -11.85
CA LEU A 128 8.00 -0.26 -10.93
C LEU A 128 6.68 -0.09 -10.14
N LEU A 129 6.37 1.13 -9.71
CA LEU A 129 5.09 1.45 -9.06
C LEU A 129 3.92 1.21 -10.02
N TRP A 130 4.03 1.63 -11.28
CA TRP A 130 3.01 1.39 -12.29
C TRP A 130 2.81 -0.10 -12.57
N VAL A 131 3.91 -0.86 -12.74
CA VAL A 131 3.89 -2.33 -12.93
C VAL A 131 3.26 -3.02 -11.72
N HIS A 132 3.61 -2.60 -10.48
CA HIS A 132 2.99 -3.12 -9.27
C HIS A 132 1.47 -2.91 -9.28
N CYS A 133 1.00 -1.70 -9.56
CA CYS A 133 -0.43 -1.38 -9.58
C CYS A 133 -1.16 -2.14 -10.70
N LEU A 134 -0.56 -2.28 -11.88
CA LEU A 134 -1.11 -3.07 -12.98
C LEU A 134 -1.25 -4.54 -12.59
N ARG A 135 -0.19 -5.15 -12.03
CA ARG A 135 -0.25 -6.52 -11.50
C ARG A 135 -1.37 -6.67 -10.47
N ARG A 136 -1.47 -5.74 -9.51
CA ARG A 136 -2.52 -5.76 -8.49
C ARG A 136 -3.92 -5.62 -9.09
N LEU A 137 -4.10 -4.79 -10.11
CA LEU A 137 -5.36 -4.68 -10.85
C LEU A 137 -5.74 -6.02 -11.48
N LEU A 138 -4.81 -6.64 -12.21
CA LEU A 138 -5.02 -7.95 -12.84
C LEU A 138 -5.33 -9.04 -11.79
N GLU A 139 -4.63 -9.04 -10.65
CA GLU A 139 -4.94 -9.96 -9.56
C GLU A 139 -6.34 -9.72 -8.96
N CYS A 140 -6.80 -8.49 -8.85
CA CYS A 140 -8.16 -8.20 -8.40
C CYS A 140 -9.21 -8.71 -9.39
N CYS A 141 -8.95 -8.61 -10.70
CA CYS A 141 -9.89 -9.02 -11.74
C CYS A 141 -9.92 -10.53 -11.98
N PHE A 142 -8.75 -11.21 -11.91
CA PHE A 142 -8.61 -12.59 -12.40
C PHE A 142 -8.22 -13.60 -11.33
N VAL A 143 -7.69 -13.17 -10.18
CA VAL A 143 -7.21 -14.08 -9.12
C VAL A 143 -8.07 -13.96 -7.87
N SER A 144 -8.38 -12.73 -7.44
CA SER A 144 -9.01 -12.50 -6.14
C SER A 144 -10.48 -12.89 -6.14
N VAL A 145 -10.88 -13.71 -5.17
CA VAL A 145 -12.29 -13.99 -4.89
C VAL A 145 -12.73 -13.11 -3.74
N PHE A 146 -13.55 -12.10 -4.04
CA PHE A 146 -14.08 -11.19 -3.02
C PHE A 146 -15.30 -11.80 -2.31
N SER A 147 -15.36 -11.64 -0.98
CA SER A 147 -16.57 -11.91 -0.20
C SER A 147 -17.50 -10.69 -0.22
N ASP A 148 -18.73 -10.85 0.28
CA ASP A 148 -19.70 -9.77 0.46
C ASP A 148 -19.36 -8.81 1.61
N GLY A 149 -18.07 -8.70 1.93
CA GLY A 149 -17.57 -7.77 2.94
C GLY A 149 -17.68 -6.32 2.48
N ALA A 150 -17.73 -5.42 3.45
CA ALA A 150 -17.76 -3.99 3.24
C ALA A 150 -16.47 -3.31 3.71
N MET A 151 -16.26 -2.07 3.28
CA MET A 151 -15.31 -1.12 3.83
C MET A 151 -16.02 0.20 4.11
N HIS A 152 -15.50 1.00 5.02
CA HIS A 152 -16.08 2.31 5.29
C HIS A 152 -15.80 3.26 4.11
N VAL A 153 -16.77 4.11 3.74
CA VAL A 153 -16.65 5.07 2.63
C VAL A 153 -15.43 5.98 2.77
N VAL A 154 -15.09 6.40 4.01
CA VAL A 154 -13.88 7.21 4.28
C VAL A 154 -12.61 6.44 3.88
N GLN A 155 -12.52 5.14 4.20
CA GLN A 155 -11.38 4.30 3.76
C GLN A 155 -11.33 4.20 2.24
N TYR A 156 -12.48 4.11 1.59
CA TYR A 156 -12.58 4.04 0.13
C TYR A 156 -12.08 5.35 -0.51
N VAL A 157 -12.58 6.50 -0.09
CA VAL A 157 -12.15 7.81 -0.62
C VAL A 157 -10.66 8.06 -0.31
N PHE A 158 -10.23 7.74 0.91
CA PHE A 158 -8.83 7.85 1.31
C PHE A 158 -7.92 6.97 0.43
N GLY A 159 -8.34 5.73 0.14
CA GLY A 159 -7.58 4.82 -0.73
C GLY A 159 -7.44 5.36 -2.17
N LEU A 160 -8.49 5.98 -2.73
CA LEU A 160 -8.40 6.64 -4.03
C LEU A 160 -7.39 7.79 -4.02
N GLY A 161 -7.47 8.67 -3.01
CA GLY A 161 -6.52 9.78 -2.82
C GLY A 161 -5.08 9.30 -2.64
N TYR A 162 -4.88 8.23 -1.88
CA TYR A 162 -3.56 7.62 -1.66
C TYR A 162 -2.85 7.31 -2.98
N TYR A 163 -3.54 6.65 -3.93
CA TYR A 163 -2.93 6.27 -5.20
C TYR A 163 -2.65 7.46 -6.14
N ILE A 164 -3.33 8.58 -5.95
CA ILE A 164 -3.01 9.83 -6.64
C ILE A 164 -1.74 10.45 -6.04
N VAL A 165 -1.70 10.56 -4.71
CA VAL A 165 -0.61 11.22 -3.98
C VAL A 165 0.70 10.43 -4.11
N ILE A 166 0.67 9.09 -4.09
CA ILE A 166 1.88 8.28 -4.18
C ILE A 166 2.65 8.50 -5.50
N GLY A 167 1.94 8.62 -6.63
CA GLY A 167 2.56 8.91 -7.91
C GLY A 167 3.20 10.30 -7.97
N LEU A 168 2.53 11.31 -7.39
CA LEU A 168 3.10 12.66 -7.26
C LEU A 168 4.33 12.65 -6.35
N THR A 169 4.32 11.83 -5.30
CA THR A 169 5.47 11.70 -4.37
C THR A 169 6.73 11.23 -5.08
N VAL A 170 6.63 10.36 -6.08
CA VAL A 170 7.78 9.95 -6.90
C VAL A 170 8.39 11.16 -7.62
N LEU A 171 7.55 12.00 -8.25
CA LEU A 171 8.01 13.21 -8.96
C LEU A 171 8.51 14.30 -7.99
N CYS A 172 7.93 14.42 -6.79
CA CYS A 172 8.46 15.30 -5.75
C CYS A 172 9.86 14.87 -5.28
N SER A 173 10.14 13.57 -5.23
CA SER A 173 11.46 13.04 -4.86
C SER A 173 12.52 13.36 -5.90
N ASP A 174 12.16 13.45 -7.19
CA ASP A 174 13.04 13.88 -8.28
C ASP A 174 13.50 15.33 -8.08
N ARG A 175 12.57 16.23 -7.74
CA ARG A 175 12.86 17.66 -7.52
C ARG A 175 13.76 17.91 -6.30
N LEU A 176 13.77 17.03 -5.33
CA LEU A 176 14.58 17.12 -4.12
C LEU A 176 15.93 16.42 -4.27
N GLY A 177 16.16 15.69 -5.35
CA GLY A 177 17.39 14.95 -5.64
C GLY A 177 18.44 15.78 -6.40
N LYS A 178 19.67 15.29 -6.42
CA LYS A 178 20.77 15.87 -7.20
C LYS A 178 21.06 14.96 -8.40
N GLY A 179 20.39 15.21 -9.53
CA GLY A 179 20.66 14.50 -10.79
C GLY A 179 21.79 15.16 -11.56
N THR A 180 22.84 14.43 -11.91
CA THR A 180 23.92 14.92 -12.78
C THR A 180 24.24 13.87 -13.84
N GLY A 181 24.22 14.27 -15.11
CA GLY A 181 24.72 13.44 -16.22
C GLY A 181 23.67 12.63 -16.99
N SER A 182 24.13 11.81 -17.93
CA SER A 182 23.29 10.92 -18.74
C SER A 182 22.69 9.80 -17.90
N LEU A 183 21.41 9.43 -18.18
CA LEU A 183 20.69 8.38 -17.45
C LEU A 183 21.43 7.03 -17.38
N PHE A 184 22.12 6.65 -18.46
CA PHE A 184 22.83 5.36 -18.52
C PHE A 184 23.99 5.25 -17.53
N PHE A 185 24.63 6.37 -17.20
CA PHE A 185 25.73 6.40 -16.22
C PHE A 185 25.26 6.50 -14.77
N GLN A 186 23.94 6.62 -14.54
CA GLN A 186 23.36 6.66 -13.20
C GLN A 186 23.04 5.24 -12.67
N LEU A 187 23.21 4.18 -13.48
CA LEU A 187 22.95 2.81 -13.02
C LEU A 187 23.97 2.41 -11.95
N ASP A 188 23.47 1.98 -10.80
CA ASP A 188 24.26 1.60 -9.65
C ASP A 188 23.73 0.29 -9.04
N TRP A 189 24.51 -0.34 -8.15
CA TRP A 189 24.17 -1.61 -7.50
C TRP A 189 22.84 -1.57 -6.76
N PHE A 190 22.46 -0.44 -6.17
CA PHE A 190 21.21 -0.31 -5.43
C PHE A 190 19.96 -0.40 -6.33
N HIS A 191 20.06 -0.02 -7.60
CA HIS A 191 18.99 -0.25 -8.57
C HIS A 191 18.75 -1.74 -8.77
N MET A 192 19.84 -2.52 -8.92
CA MET A 192 19.77 -3.97 -9.09
C MET A 192 19.24 -4.67 -7.84
N ALA A 193 19.73 -4.27 -6.66
CA ALA A 193 19.26 -4.79 -5.37
C ALA A 193 17.79 -4.47 -5.14
N GLY A 194 17.36 -3.24 -5.39
CA GLY A 194 15.97 -2.82 -5.29
C GLY A 194 15.07 -3.60 -6.27
N PHE A 195 15.49 -3.77 -7.52
CA PHE A 195 14.76 -4.56 -8.51
C PHE A 195 14.62 -6.03 -8.11
N ALA A 196 15.70 -6.65 -7.63
CA ALA A 196 15.67 -8.04 -7.16
C ALA A 196 14.70 -8.23 -5.97
N LEU A 197 14.74 -7.31 -5.00
CA LEU A 197 13.81 -7.30 -3.86
C LEU A 197 12.37 -7.07 -4.33
N PHE A 198 12.15 -6.17 -5.29
CA PHE A 198 10.82 -5.92 -5.88
C PHE A 198 10.23 -7.18 -6.51
N LEU A 199 11.02 -7.91 -7.29
CA LEU A 199 10.58 -9.16 -7.90
C LEU A 199 10.25 -10.23 -6.86
N GLY A 200 11.15 -10.45 -5.88
CA GLY A 200 10.94 -11.43 -4.81
C GLY A 200 9.69 -11.11 -3.98
N ALA A 201 9.52 -9.86 -3.58
CA ALA A 201 8.35 -9.40 -2.83
C ALA A 201 7.05 -9.49 -3.66
N SER A 202 7.10 -9.16 -4.95
CA SER A 202 5.97 -9.28 -5.87
C SER A 202 5.53 -10.74 -6.05
N LEU A 203 6.47 -11.67 -6.16
CA LEU A 203 6.20 -13.11 -6.23
C LEU A 203 5.59 -13.63 -4.92
N LEU A 204 6.14 -13.23 -3.77
CA LEU A 204 5.60 -13.58 -2.45
C LEU A 204 4.15 -13.10 -2.31
N GLN A 205 3.87 -11.86 -2.71
CA GLN A 205 2.52 -11.31 -2.66
C GLN A 205 1.57 -12.08 -3.56
N HIS A 206 1.98 -12.35 -4.81
CA HIS A 206 1.19 -13.10 -5.78
C HIS A 206 0.84 -14.52 -5.26
N GLN A 207 1.85 -15.26 -4.80
CA GLN A 207 1.65 -16.60 -4.23
C GLN A 207 0.67 -16.57 -3.05
N SER A 208 0.79 -15.57 -2.18
CA SER A 208 -0.13 -15.38 -1.05
C SER A 208 -1.56 -15.12 -1.52
N MET A 209 -1.76 -14.30 -2.57
CA MET A 209 -3.08 -14.02 -3.13
C MET A 209 -3.71 -15.26 -3.78
N VAL A 210 -2.91 -16.06 -4.51
CA VAL A 210 -3.36 -17.33 -5.10
C VAL A 210 -3.79 -18.32 -4.02
N LEU A 211 -3.00 -18.47 -2.94
CA LEU A 211 -3.37 -19.33 -1.81
C LEU A 211 -4.69 -18.88 -1.16
N LEU A 212 -4.89 -17.57 -0.96
CA LEU A 212 -6.15 -17.04 -0.42
C LEU A 212 -7.35 -17.29 -1.36
N ALA A 213 -7.15 -17.19 -2.67
CA ALA A 213 -8.19 -17.49 -3.65
C ALA A 213 -8.57 -18.97 -3.63
N ARG A 214 -7.57 -19.87 -3.58
CA ARG A 214 -7.77 -21.33 -3.50
C ARG A 214 -8.55 -21.80 -2.29
N LEU A 215 -8.57 -21.03 -1.19
CA LEU A 215 -9.43 -21.34 -0.04
C LEU A 215 -10.93 -21.23 -0.36
N ARG A 216 -11.28 -20.57 -1.45
CA ARG A 216 -12.65 -20.28 -1.87
C ARG A 216 -13.04 -20.95 -3.16
N THR A 217 -12.08 -21.44 -3.91
CA THR A 217 -12.29 -22.13 -5.19
C THR A 217 -12.07 -23.63 -5.06
N GLY A 218 -12.87 -24.42 -5.78
CA GLY A 218 -12.70 -25.86 -5.90
C GLY A 218 -11.62 -26.26 -6.90
N LYS A 219 -11.48 -27.57 -7.10
CA LYS A 219 -10.54 -28.15 -8.09
C LYS A 219 -10.85 -27.70 -9.52
N SER A 220 -12.11 -27.40 -9.82
CA SER A 220 -12.57 -26.89 -11.11
C SER A 220 -12.28 -25.40 -11.33
N GLY A 221 -11.76 -24.68 -10.33
CA GLY A 221 -11.56 -23.23 -10.37
C GLY A 221 -12.84 -22.41 -10.12
N THR A 222 -13.99 -23.06 -9.94
CA THR A 222 -15.26 -22.39 -9.61
C THR A 222 -15.28 -22.00 -8.11
N VAL A 223 -15.98 -20.91 -7.80
CA VAL A 223 -16.14 -20.47 -6.41
C VAL A 223 -17.09 -21.42 -5.68
N GLU A 224 -16.59 -22.12 -4.66
CA GLU A 224 -17.39 -23.04 -3.83
C GLU A 224 -17.91 -22.39 -2.56
N THR A 225 -17.16 -21.42 -2.03
CA THR A 225 -17.53 -20.77 -0.77
C THR A 225 -16.98 -19.37 -0.67
N LEU A 226 -17.73 -18.48 -0.02
CA LEU A 226 -17.24 -17.17 0.40
C LEU A 226 -16.81 -17.15 1.87
N ALA A 227 -16.91 -18.30 2.56
CA ALA A 227 -16.52 -18.42 3.96
C ALA A 227 -15.01 -18.19 4.15
N HIS A 228 -14.66 -17.64 5.29
CA HIS A 228 -13.28 -17.43 5.67
C HIS A 228 -12.74 -18.71 6.36
N ARG A 229 -11.63 -19.20 5.86
CA ARG A 229 -10.87 -20.33 6.40
C ARG A 229 -9.47 -19.86 6.80
N VAL A 230 -8.82 -20.60 7.69
CA VAL A 230 -7.41 -20.36 8.07
C VAL A 230 -6.53 -20.74 6.86
N PRO A 231 -5.74 -19.82 6.32
CA PRO A 231 -4.81 -20.16 5.25
C PRO A 231 -3.67 -21.04 5.77
N LYS A 232 -3.21 -21.96 4.92
CA LYS A 232 -2.10 -22.89 5.20
C LYS A 232 -1.14 -22.92 4.02
N GLY A 233 0.09 -23.26 4.29
CA GLY A 233 1.16 -23.39 3.29
C GLY A 233 1.93 -22.10 3.05
N GLY A 234 3.17 -22.26 2.58
CA GLY A 234 4.07 -21.16 2.31
C GLY A 234 4.30 -20.27 3.54
N TRP A 235 4.36 -18.97 3.30
CA TRP A 235 4.60 -17.98 4.37
C TRP A 235 3.43 -17.80 5.35
N PHE A 236 2.26 -18.37 5.05
CA PHE A 236 1.15 -18.42 6.04
C PHE A 236 1.47 -19.30 7.26
N GLU A 237 2.48 -20.16 7.18
CA GLU A 237 2.93 -20.91 8.35
C GLU A 237 3.67 -20.03 9.38
N LEU A 238 4.26 -18.92 8.95
CA LEU A 238 5.00 -17.99 9.79
C LEU A 238 4.15 -16.80 10.27
N VAL A 239 3.31 -16.25 9.37
CA VAL A 239 2.50 -15.06 9.66
C VAL A 239 1.08 -15.20 9.13
N SER A 240 0.15 -14.47 9.75
CA SER A 240 -1.26 -14.44 9.34
C SER A 240 -1.50 -13.74 8.01
N CYS A 241 -0.65 -12.77 7.67
CA CYS A 241 -0.84 -11.89 6.53
C CYS A 241 0.46 -11.65 5.73
N PRO A 242 1.04 -12.70 5.08
CA PRO A 242 2.27 -12.56 4.32
C PRO A 242 2.14 -11.60 3.13
N HIS A 243 0.96 -11.44 2.55
CA HIS A 243 0.71 -10.47 1.47
C HIS A 243 0.86 -9.01 1.92
N TYR A 244 0.61 -8.69 3.19
CA TYR A 244 0.88 -7.37 3.75
C TYR A 244 2.37 -7.15 4.01
N PHE A 245 3.07 -8.18 4.46
CA PHE A 245 4.53 -8.12 4.59
C PHE A 245 5.21 -7.94 3.22
N ALA A 246 4.76 -8.66 2.20
CA ALA A 246 5.23 -8.50 0.84
C ALA A 246 4.98 -7.08 0.29
N GLU A 247 3.82 -6.48 0.60
CA GLU A 247 3.53 -5.09 0.26
C GLU A 247 4.56 -4.14 0.86
N LEU A 248 4.88 -4.28 2.15
CA LEU A 248 5.92 -3.49 2.79
C LEU A 248 7.28 -3.65 2.09
N LEU A 249 7.68 -4.89 1.76
CA LEU A 249 8.94 -5.16 1.06
C LEU A 249 8.98 -4.51 -0.32
N ILE A 250 7.85 -4.44 -1.03
CA ILE A 250 7.76 -3.71 -2.32
C ILE A 250 8.10 -2.23 -2.11
N TYR A 251 7.55 -1.56 -1.09
CA TYR A 251 7.87 -0.15 -0.83
C TYR A 251 9.29 0.06 -0.34
N VAL A 252 9.85 -0.87 0.45
CA VAL A 252 11.28 -0.88 0.81
C VAL A 252 12.16 -1.02 -0.44
N SER A 253 11.78 -1.89 -1.38
CA SER A 253 12.52 -2.07 -2.63
C SER A 253 12.59 -0.79 -3.46
N LEU A 254 11.47 -0.04 -3.54
CA LEU A 254 11.44 1.26 -4.20
C LEU A 254 12.31 2.31 -3.49
N SER A 255 12.40 2.25 -2.14
CA SER A 255 13.36 3.06 -1.39
C SER A 255 14.82 2.75 -1.76
N LEU A 256 15.13 1.46 -1.94
CA LEU A 256 16.48 1.05 -2.41
C LEU A 256 16.76 1.58 -3.82
N VAL A 257 15.79 1.53 -4.74
CA VAL A 257 15.95 2.08 -6.11
C VAL A 257 16.22 3.60 -6.07
N PHE A 258 15.71 4.32 -5.05
CA PHE A 258 16.09 5.71 -4.77
C PHE A 258 17.47 5.86 -4.08
N GLY A 259 18.27 4.80 -3.99
CA GLY A 259 19.56 4.80 -3.30
C GLY A 259 19.47 4.76 -1.78
N GLY A 260 18.30 4.53 -1.20
CA GLY A 260 18.06 4.46 0.24
C GLY A 260 18.16 5.80 0.99
N LEU A 261 18.37 6.92 0.30
CA LEU A 261 18.61 8.23 0.92
C LEU A 261 17.41 9.18 0.85
N SER A 262 16.33 8.82 0.14
CA SER A 262 15.14 9.66 0.03
C SER A 262 14.34 9.64 1.33
N VAL A 263 14.40 10.73 2.11
CA VAL A 263 13.61 10.90 3.34
C VAL A 263 12.12 10.81 3.03
N THR A 264 11.67 11.47 1.96
CA THR A 264 10.27 11.43 1.52
C THR A 264 9.78 10.00 1.32
N TRP A 265 10.59 9.16 0.66
CA TRP A 265 10.19 7.78 0.40
C TRP A 265 10.22 6.91 1.66
N TRP A 266 11.14 7.15 2.58
CA TRP A 266 11.13 6.46 3.88
C TRP A 266 9.90 6.81 4.73
N LEU A 267 9.39 8.03 4.63
CA LEU A 267 8.13 8.40 5.28
C LEU A 267 6.93 7.64 4.67
N VAL A 268 6.93 7.42 3.35
CA VAL A 268 5.97 6.52 2.68
C VAL A 268 6.10 5.08 3.23
N VAL A 269 7.32 4.56 3.35
CA VAL A 269 7.56 3.22 3.91
C VAL A 269 7.04 3.11 5.34
N LEU A 270 7.25 4.12 6.17
CA LEU A 270 6.71 4.15 7.55
C LEU A 270 5.18 4.17 7.57
N TYR A 271 4.55 4.96 6.70
CA TYR A 271 3.11 4.94 6.54
C TYR A 271 2.60 3.55 6.15
N VAL A 272 3.21 2.92 5.14
CA VAL A 272 2.86 1.57 4.69
C VAL A 272 3.06 0.56 5.82
N LEU A 273 4.16 0.64 6.56
CA LEU A 273 4.44 -0.22 7.72
C LEU A 273 3.30 -0.19 8.73
N PHE A 274 2.90 0.99 9.19
CA PHE A 274 1.87 1.11 10.23
C PHE A 274 0.47 0.77 9.71
N ASN A 275 0.15 1.14 8.48
CA ASN A 275 -1.11 0.77 7.83
C ASN A 275 -1.24 -0.76 7.68
N GLN A 276 -0.21 -1.42 7.16
CA GLN A 276 -0.23 -2.87 6.97
C GLN A 276 -0.16 -3.62 8.32
N ALA A 277 0.57 -3.10 9.30
CA ALA A 277 0.62 -3.66 10.64
C ALA A 277 -0.76 -3.63 11.32
N LEU A 278 -1.49 -2.50 11.21
CA LEU A 278 -2.86 -2.39 11.73
C LEU A 278 -3.79 -3.43 11.06
N ALA A 279 -3.79 -3.47 9.73
CA ALA A 279 -4.62 -4.42 8.97
C ALA A 279 -4.29 -5.89 9.29
N ALA A 280 -3.00 -6.21 9.43
CA ALA A 280 -2.55 -7.54 9.80
C ALA A 280 -2.94 -7.92 11.24
N GLN A 281 -2.81 -6.99 12.20
CA GLN A 281 -3.21 -7.21 13.58
C GLN A 281 -4.71 -7.50 13.69
N LEU A 282 -5.56 -6.71 13.01
CA LEU A 282 -7.00 -6.95 12.95
C LEU A 282 -7.35 -8.33 12.38
N CYS A 283 -6.64 -8.75 11.33
CA CYS A 283 -6.78 -10.08 10.74
C CYS A 283 -6.35 -11.20 11.69
N HIS A 284 -5.22 -11.02 12.36
CA HIS A 284 -4.64 -11.98 13.31
C HIS A 284 -5.56 -12.17 14.51
N ASP A 285 -6.04 -11.08 15.10
CA ASP A 285 -7.00 -11.10 16.20
C ASP A 285 -8.29 -11.83 15.83
N LEU A 286 -8.79 -11.63 14.62
CA LEU A 286 -9.96 -12.35 14.11
C LEU A 286 -9.68 -13.85 14.00
N TYR A 287 -8.51 -14.26 13.53
CA TYR A 287 -8.19 -15.68 13.43
C TYR A 287 -8.07 -16.34 14.80
N ILE A 288 -7.41 -15.69 15.75
CA ILE A 288 -7.30 -16.21 17.14
C ILE A 288 -8.67 -16.32 17.79
N SER A 289 -9.53 -15.31 17.64
CA SER A 289 -10.85 -15.31 18.28
C SER A 289 -11.85 -16.29 17.65
N LYS A 290 -11.70 -16.59 16.35
CA LYS A 290 -12.65 -17.41 15.59
C LYS A 290 -12.29 -18.88 15.56
N TYR A 291 -11.01 -19.24 15.64
CA TYR A 291 -10.54 -20.60 15.44
C TYR A 291 -9.72 -21.07 16.65
N GLU A 292 -10.26 -21.97 17.45
CA GLU A 292 -9.60 -22.55 18.64
C GLU A 292 -8.26 -23.22 18.30
N SER A 293 -8.17 -23.85 17.13
CA SER A 293 -6.96 -24.53 16.65
C SER A 293 -5.99 -23.63 15.89
N TYR A 294 -6.11 -22.29 16.04
CA TYR A 294 -5.20 -21.39 15.35
C TYR A 294 -3.77 -21.49 15.91
N PRO A 295 -2.72 -21.66 15.05
CA PRO A 295 -1.36 -21.88 15.54
C PRO A 295 -0.82 -20.67 16.32
N SER A 296 -0.45 -20.89 17.59
CA SER A 296 0.01 -19.83 18.50
C SER A 296 1.36 -19.22 18.14
N HIS A 297 2.18 -19.94 17.36
CA HIS A 297 3.50 -19.48 16.91
C HIS A 297 3.43 -18.46 15.77
N ARG A 298 2.30 -18.41 15.03
CA ARG A 298 2.15 -17.45 13.92
C ARG A 298 2.08 -16.03 14.43
N LYS A 299 2.83 -15.15 13.79
CA LYS A 299 2.77 -13.70 14.01
C LYS A 299 1.74 -13.03 13.08
N ALA A 300 1.40 -11.79 13.37
CA ALA A 300 0.42 -11.09 12.54
C ALA A 300 0.98 -10.72 11.17
N PHE A 301 2.20 -10.17 11.13
CA PHE A 301 2.70 -9.40 9.99
C PHE A 301 4.17 -9.67 9.65
N ILE A 302 5.09 -9.41 10.58
CA ILE A 302 6.52 -9.60 10.36
C ILE A 302 6.93 -10.93 11.00
N PRO A 303 7.55 -11.85 10.24
CA PRO A 303 7.99 -13.12 10.78
C PRO A 303 8.84 -12.94 12.05
N PHE A 304 8.53 -13.71 13.07
CA PHE A 304 9.20 -13.76 14.39
C PHE A 304 9.07 -12.50 15.27
N VAL A 305 8.56 -11.38 14.74
CA VAL A 305 8.53 -10.07 15.45
C VAL A 305 7.09 -9.68 15.78
N LEU A 306 6.26 -9.47 14.78
CA LEU A 306 4.90 -8.92 14.93
C LEU A 306 3.87 -9.73 14.16
#